data_7b8d2f3be9bab4900d6e0decae787793
#
_entry.id   7b8d2f3be9bab4900d6e0decae787793
#
_cell.length_a   1.000
_cell.length_b   1.000
_cell.length_c   1.000
_cell.angle_alpha   90.00
_cell.angle_beta   90.00
_cell.angle_gamma   90.00
#
_symmetry.space_group_name_H-M   'P 1'
#
loop_
_entity.id
_entity.type
_entity.pdbx_description
1 polymer ?
#
loop_
_entity_poly.entity_id
_entity_poly.type
_entity_poly.pdbx_seq_one_letter_code
_entity_poly.pdbx_strand_id
1 'polypeptide(L)'
;GNKLKIKRKNDKHQSAAIFAHFNGVERRPGEDAGNISIYNFEFGWCWFIPLRDGVMSVGCVCWPEYLKQRKGENEAFLMSTLKRMPDAWRRMQGASMSGSVRVTGNYSYQCSRMTGPGWIMAGDAWAFVDPVFSSGVYLAMHSGLRCADVVDSALREPASEARMQRAL
;
A
#
# COMPACT_ATOMS: atom_id res chain seq x y z
N GLY A 1 10.83 -11.26 -7.93
CA GLY A 1 11.90 -10.35 -7.51
C GLY A 1 12.94 -11.03 -6.62
N ASN A 2 12.53 -11.58 -5.47
CA ASN A 2 13.46 -12.18 -4.49
C ASN A 2 14.20 -13.40 -5.04
N LYS A 3 13.49 -14.33 -5.66
CA LYS A 3 14.08 -15.55 -6.26
C LYS A 3 15.15 -15.25 -7.30
N LEU A 4 14.93 -14.20 -8.10
CA LEU A 4 15.86 -13.75 -9.14
C LEU A 4 16.92 -12.76 -8.64
N LYS A 5 16.89 -12.38 -7.36
CA LYS A 5 17.79 -11.39 -6.73
C LYS A 5 17.83 -10.02 -7.45
N ILE A 6 16.72 -9.63 -8.08
CA ILE A 6 16.60 -8.38 -8.86
C ILE A 6 15.74 -7.32 -8.17
N LYS A 7 15.19 -7.61 -6.98
CA LYS A 7 14.42 -6.67 -6.18
C LYS A 7 15.35 -5.62 -5.58
N ARG A 8 15.01 -4.34 -5.80
CA ARG A 8 15.72 -3.18 -5.25
C ARG A 8 14.75 -2.39 -4.38
N LYS A 9 15.16 -2.03 -3.18
CA LYS A 9 14.40 -1.12 -2.32
C LYS A 9 14.41 0.28 -2.94
N ASN A 10 13.35 1.02 -2.71
CA ASN A 10 13.29 2.42 -3.08
C ASN A 10 13.82 3.27 -1.91
N ASP A 11 15.05 3.73 -2.01
CA ASP A 11 15.71 4.50 -0.94
C ASP A 11 15.08 5.88 -0.72
N LYS A 12 14.33 6.39 -1.71
CA LYS A 12 13.64 7.69 -1.61
C LYS A 12 12.28 7.62 -0.91
N HIS A 13 11.69 6.43 -0.83
CA HIS A 13 10.37 6.19 -0.22
C HIS A 13 10.47 5.11 0.86
N GLN A 14 11.24 5.41 1.89
CA GLN A 14 11.31 4.57 3.08
C GLN A 14 10.26 5.06 4.07
N SER A 15 9.21 4.29 4.24
CA SER A 15 8.15 4.56 5.20
C SER A 15 7.69 3.26 5.85
N ALA A 16 7.04 3.36 6.98
CA ALA A 16 6.35 2.24 7.59
C ALA A 16 4.90 2.61 7.87
N ALA A 17 4.02 1.64 7.69
CA ALA A 17 2.64 1.75 8.09
C ALA A 17 2.44 1.12 9.47
N ILE A 18 1.71 1.82 10.33
CA ILE A 18 1.23 1.33 11.61
C ILE A 18 -0.28 1.43 11.61
N PHE A 19 -0.98 0.34 11.92
CA PHE A 19 -2.44 0.29 11.76
C PHE A 19 -3.10 -0.72 12.67
N ALA A 20 -4.40 -0.52 12.88
CA ALA A 20 -5.28 -1.46 13.55
C ALA A 20 -6.71 -1.39 12.98
N HIS A 21 -7.56 -2.31 13.40
CA HIS A 21 -8.99 -2.25 13.16
C HIS A 21 -9.68 -1.67 14.38
N PHE A 22 -10.75 -0.92 14.15
CA PHE A 22 -11.53 -0.27 15.19
C PHE A 22 -13.03 -0.42 14.93
N ASN A 23 -13.78 -0.62 16.00
CA ASN A 23 -15.24 -0.48 16.03
C ASN A 23 -15.62 0.92 16.47
N GLY A 24 -16.80 1.41 16.08
CA GLY A 24 -17.33 2.68 16.55
C GLY A 24 -16.65 3.93 16.00
N VAL A 25 -15.80 3.81 14.97
CA VAL A 25 -15.26 4.97 14.25
C VAL A 25 -16.37 5.64 13.45
N GLU A 26 -16.52 6.96 13.58
CA GLU A 26 -17.52 7.73 12.83
C GLU A 26 -17.32 7.57 11.31
N ARG A 27 -18.33 7.08 10.60
CA ARG A 27 -18.34 6.98 9.14
C ARG A 27 -18.81 8.31 8.52
N ARG A 28 -18.49 8.53 7.26
CA ARG A 28 -19.11 9.61 6.50
C ARG A 28 -20.61 9.37 6.37
N PRO A 29 -21.43 10.42 6.29
CA PRO A 29 -22.88 10.26 6.18
C PRO A 29 -23.31 9.84 4.77
N GLY A 30 -24.50 9.24 4.68
CA GLY A 30 -25.18 8.95 3.41
C GLY A 30 -24.39 8.05 2.46
N GLU A 31 -24.37 8.41 1.20
CA GLU A 31 -23.68 7.66 0.14
C GLU A 31 -22.17 7.59 0.32
N ASP A 32 -21.59 8.53 1.07
CA ASP A 32 -20.16 8.56 1.37
C ASP A 32 -19.72 7.59 2.48
N ALA A 33 -20.64 6.86 3.10
CA ALA A 33 -20.34 5.96 4.22
C ALA A 33 -19.28 4.87 3.88
N GLY A 34 -19.19 4.49 2.61
CA GLY A 34 -18.22 3.53 2.09
C GLY A 34 -16.91 4.13 1.60
N ASN A 35 -16.79 5.45 1.54
CA ASN A 35 -15.63 6.12 0.98
C ASN A 35 -14.42 6.07 1.93
N ILE A 36 -13.24 5.78 1.35
CA ILE A 36 -11.96 5.90 2.03
C ILE A 36 -11.70 7.39 2.34
N SER A 37 -11.15 7.66 3.51
CA SER A 37 -10.66 9.00 3.85
C SER A 37 -9.15 8.97 4.06
N ILE A 38 -8.47 9.93 3.47
CA ILE A 38 -7.03 10.15 3.65
C ILE A 38 -6.82 11.48 4.37
N TYR A 39 -5.95 11.46 5.37
CA TYR A 39 -5.55 12.64 6.15
C TYR A 39 -4.05 12.79 6.05
N ASN A 40 -3.58 13.98 5.68
CA ASN A 40 -2.17 14.29 5.63
C ASN A 40 -1.70 14.97 6.92
N PHE A 41 -0.48 14.71 7.32
CA PHE A 41 0.23 15.44 8.38
C PHE A 41 1.70 15.63 7.99
N GLU A 42 2.43 16.39 8.78
CA GLU A 42 3.81 16.82 8.47
C GLU A 42 4.77 15.66 8.12
N PHE A 43 4.57 14.47 8.70
CA PHE A 43 5.50 13.34 8.56
C PHE A 43 4.87 12.11 7.90
N GLY A 44 3.79 12.31 7.13
CA GLY A 44 3.14 11.20 6.44
C GLY A 44 1.65 11.40 6.20
N TRP A 45 0.91 10.32 6.16
CA TRP A 45 -0.53 10.33 5.93
C TRP A 45 -1.21 9.17 6.64
N CYS A 46 -2.52 9.31 6.88
CA CYS A 46 -3.32 8.27 7.52
C CYS A 46 -4.53 7.92 6.66
N TRP A 47 -4.95 6.67 6.74
CA TRP A 47 -6.15 6.18 6.10
C TRP A 47 -7.24 5.81 7.09
N PHE A 48 -8.49 5.94 6.64
CA PHE A 48 -9.68 5.41 7.27
C PHE A 48 -10.45 4.64 6.19
N ILE A 49 -10.40 3.31 6.24
CA ILE A 49 -11.01 2.43 5.24
C ILE A 49 -12.18 1.70 5.89
N PRO A 50 -13.44 2.03 5.51
CA PRO A 50 -14.60 1.32 5.99
C PRO A 50 -14.57 -0.14 5.55
N LEU A 51 -14.71 -1.06 6.50
CA LEU A 51 -14.85 -2.48 6.25
C LEU A 51 -16.28 -2.92 6.55
N ARG A 52 -16.56 -4.24 6.37
CA ARG A 52 -17.85 -4.82 6.74
C ARG A 52 -18.08 -4.73 8.25
N ASP A 53 -19.31 -4.95 8.66
CA ASP A 53 -19.75 -5.11 10.04
C ASP A 53 -19.38 -3.94 10.98
N GLY A 54 -19.37 -2.72 10.44
CA GLY A 54 -19.09 -1.51 11.23
C GLY A 54 -17.59 -1.30 11.55
N VAL A 55 -16.72 -2.19 11.14
CA VAL A 55 -15.28 -2.09 11.37
C VAL A 55 -14.66 -1.03 10.46
N MET A 56 -13.66 -0.31 10.98
CA MET A 56 -12.81 0.62 10.23
C MET A 56 -11.35 0.18 10.32
N SER A 57 -10.68 0.03 9.18
CA SER A 57 -9.22 -0.04 9.17
C SER A 57 -8.67 1.37 9.28
N VAL A 58 -7.90 1.64 10.32
CA VAL A 58 -7.26 2.94 10.54
C VAL A 58 -5.77 2.74 10.68
N GLY A 59 -4.99 3.51 9.92
CA GLY A 59 -3.54 3.41 9.98
C GLY A 59 -2.85 4.65 9.46
N CYS A 60 -1.59 4.77 9.81
CA CYS A 60 -0.73 5.88 9.41
C CYS A 60 0.53 5.35 8.74
N VAL A 61 0.85 5.93 7.59
CA VAL A 61 2.14 5.78 6.92
C VAL A 61 3.03 6.91 7.40
N CYS A 62 4.13 6.56 8.03
CA CYS A 62 5.03 7.50 8.67
C CYS A 62 6.42 7.46 8.05
N TRP A 63 7.03 8.62 7.88
CA TRP A 63 8.40 8.76 7.37
C TRP A 63 9.44 8.37 8.44
N PRO A 64 10.66 7.99 8.03
CA PRO A 64 11.68 7.48 8.94
C PRO A 64 12.03 8.43 10.09
N GLU A 65 12.05 9.73 9.84
CA GLU A 65 12.37 10.74 10.84
C GLU A 65 11.38 10.73 12.00
N TYR A 66 10.10 10.56 11.68
CA TYR A 66 9.04 10.49 12.68
C TYR A 66 9.03 9.14 13.40
N LEU A 67 9.26 8.06 12.67
CA LEU A 67 9.34 6.71 13.24
C LEU A 67 10.47 6.58 14.26
N LYS A 68 11.60 7.26 14.06
CA LYS A 68 12.72 7.29 15.02
C LYS A 68 12.35 7.96 16.35
N GLN A 69 11.33 8.81 16.35
CA GLN A 69 10.83 9.48 17.56
C GLN A 69 9.88 8.60 18.39
N ARG A 70 9.52 7.42 17.89
CA ARG A 70 8.62 6.51 18.59
C ARG A 70 9.16 6.14 19.96
N LYS A 71 8.36 6.40 20.97
CA LYS A 71 8.60 5.97 22.36
C LYS A 71 7.45 5.05 22.78
N GLY A 72 7.79 3.93 23.42
CA GLY A 72 6.81 3.00 23.95
C GLY A 72 6.14 2.10 22.91
N GLU A 73 4.94 1.66 23.26
CA GLU A 73 4.16 0.67 22.50
C GLU A 73 3.58 1.22 21.18
N ASN A 74 3.38 0.34 20.24
CA ASN A 74 2.84 0.67 18.91
C ASN A 74 1.45 1.32 18.98
N GLU A 75 0.62 0.90 19.93
CA GLU A 75 -0.71 1.47 20.12
C GLU A 75 -0.64 2.93 20.55
N ALA A 76 0.16 3.24 21.57
CA ALA A 76 0.35 4.60 22.03
C ALA A 76 0.89 5.52 20.91
N PHE A 77 1.79 5.00 20.08
CA PHE A 77 2.32 5.73 18.94
C PHE A 77 1.24 5.97 17.87
N LEU A 78 0.43 4.98 17.50
CA LEU A 78 -0.67 5.13 16.55
C LEU A 78 -1.66 6.19 17.04
N MET A 79 -2.10 6.08 18.31
CA MET A 79 -3.08 7.02 18.89
C MET A 79 -2.53 8.43 18.99
N SER A 80 -1.25 8.61 19.37
CA SER A 80 -0.62 9.93 19.40
C SER A 80 -0.45 10.55 18.02
N THR A 81 -0.20 9.72 17.00
CA THR A 81 -0.12 10.18 15.60
C THR A 81 -1.49 10.65 15.10
N LEU A 82 -2.56 9.90 15.36
CA LEU A 82 -3.93 10.29 15.00
C LEU A 82 -4.37 11.61 15.65
N LYS A 83 -3.94 11.87 16.88
CA LYS A 83 -4.21 13.14 17.59
C LYS A 83 -3.61 14.38 16.92
N ARG A 84 -2.60 14.21 16.06
CA ARG A 84 -2.00 15.33 15.29
C ARG A 84 -2.92 15.85 14.16
N MET A 85 -3.98 15.12 13.84
CA MET A 85 -4.95 15.45 12.79
C MET A 85 -6.34 15.61 13.44
N PRO A 86 -6.76 16.84 13.78
CA PRO A 86 -7.99 17.07 14.55
C PRO A 86 -9.25 16.42 13.95
N ASP A 87 -9.42 16.48 12.64
CA ASP A 87 -10.58 15.88 11.95
C ASP A 87 -10.55 14.35 11.99
N ALA A 88 -9.39 13.73 11.83
CA ALA A 88 -9.23 12.30 11.98
C ALA A 88 -9.50 11.87 13.42
N TRP A 89 -8.93 12.60 14.39
CA TRP A 89 -9.10 12.32 15.80
C TRP A 89 -10.56 12.48 16.27
N ARG A 90 -11.28 13.48 15.76
CA ARG A 90 -12.70 13.65 16.05
C ARG A 90 -13.50 12.37 15.72
N ARG A 91 -13.23 11.74 14.60
CA ARG A 91 -13.88 10.50 14.17
C ARG A 91 -13.55 9.29 15.03
N MET A 92 -12.46 9.34 15.77
CA MET A 92 -12.03 8.28 16.70
C MET A 92 -12.70 8.36 18.07
N GLN A 93 -13.50 9.39 18.35
CA GLN A 93 -14.20 9.53 19.63
C GLN A 93 -15.22 8.40 19.79
N GLY A 94 -15.08 7.61 20.84
CA GLY A 94 -15.91 6.41 21.06
C GLY A 94 -15.45 5.16 20.31
N ALA A 95 -14.36 5.22 19.53
CA ALA A 95 -13.81 4.06 18.87
C ALA A 95 -13.10 3.13 19.87
N SER A 96 -13.27 1.84 19.66
CA SER A 96 -12.56 0.78 20.39
C SER A 96 -11.75 -0.09 19.44
N MET A 97 -10.52 -0.41 19.83
CA MET A 97 -9.65 -1.27 19.01
C MET A 97 -10.15 -2.69 18.96
N SER A 98 -10.18 -3.27 17.76
CA SER A 98 -10.50 -4.68 17.51
C SER A 98 -9.21 -5.41 17.10
N GLY A 99 -8.66 -6.21 18.00
CA GLY A 99 -7.40 -6.91 17.79
C GLY A 99 -6.17 -6.10 18.22
N SER A 100 -5.04 -6.33 17.57
CA SER A 100 -3.75 -5.71 17.90
C SER A 100 -3.24 -4.77 16.81
N VAL A 101 -2.40 -3.82 17.18
CA VAL A 101 -1.69 -2.94 16.24
C VAL A 101 -0.67 -3.75 15.44
N ARG A 102 -0.66 -3.54 14.14
CA ARG A 102 0.27 -4.15 13.18
C ARG A 102 1.20 -3.07 12.61
N VAL A 103 2.41 -3.50 12.29
CA VAL A 103 3.41 -2.63 11.65
C VAL A 103 3.94 -3.34 10.42
N THR A 104 4.03 -2.61 9.31
CA THR A 104 4.72 -3.08 8.10
C THR A 104 5.61 -1.96 7.59
N GLY A 105 6.81 -2.30 7.14
CA GLY A 105 7.78 -1.30 6.70
C GLY A 105 8.54 -1.73 5.47
N ASN A 106 9.19 -0.76 4.83
CA ASN A 106 10.03 -0.96 3.64
C ASN A 106 9.31 -1.71 2.51
N TYR A 107 8.05 -1.38 2.29
CA TYR A 107 7.22 -2.03 1.28
C TYR A 107 7.44 -1.45 -0.12
N SER A 108 8.02 -0.25 -0.26
CA SER A 108 8.31 0.33 -1.57
C SER A 108 9.53 -0.31 -2.20
N TYR A 109 9.36 -0.84 -3.40
CA TYR A 109 10.43 -1.51 -4.14
C TYR A 109 10.12 -1.55 -5.63
N GLN A 110 11.16 -1.77 -6.42
CA GLN A 110 11.08 -2.08 -7.84
C GLN A 110 12.11 -3.16 -8.18
N CYS A 111 11.73 -4.09 -9.06
CA CYS A 111 12.69 -5.00 -9.66
C CYS A 111 13.45 -4.29 -10.79
N SER A 112 14.74 -4.59 -10.94
CA SER A 112 15.61 -3.95 -11.96
C SER A 112 15.19 -4.28 -13.40
N ARG A 113 14.37 -5.30 -13.60
CA ARG A 113 13.76 -5.67 -14.87
C ARG A 113 12.42 -6.36 -14.62
N MET A 114 11.48 -6.21 -15.54
CA MET A 114 10.14 -6.79 -15.49
C MET A 114 10.07 -8.14 -16.16
N THR A 115 11.00 -8.41 -17.08
CA THR A 115 10.97 -9.59 -17.95
C THR A 115 12.34 -10.28 -18.04
N GLY A 116 12.36 -11.50 -18.55
CA GLY A 116 13.52 -12.28 -18.92
C GLY A 116 13.11 -13.57 -19.63
N PRO A 117 14.06 -14.37 -20.13
CA PRO A 117 13.74 -15.59 -20.84
C PRO A 117 12.80 -16.50 -20.06
N GLY A 118 11.63 -16.79 -20.61
CA GLY A 118 10.62 -17.65 -20.01
C GLY A 118 9.88 -17.09 -18.79
N TRP A 119 9.97 -15.78 -18.49
CA TRP A 119 9.23 -15.19 -17.38
C TRP A 119 8.92 -13.70 -17.57
N ILE A 120 7.82 -13.28 -16.97
CA ILE A 120 7.34 -11.89 -16.91
C ILE A 120 6.68 -11.64 -15.55
N MET A 121 6.74 -10.41 -15.04
CA MET A 121 6.13 -10.00 -13.78
C MET A 121 5.08 -8.94 -14.02
N ALA A 122 3.96 -9.02 -13.27
CA ALA A 122 2.88 -8.05 -13.28
C ALA A 122 2.62 -7.51 -11.87
N GLY A 123 2.05 -6.32 -11.76
CA GLY A 123 1.66 -5.70 -10.51
C GLY A 123 2.78 -5.70 -9.47
N ASP A 124 2.42 -6.04 -8.25
CA ASP A 124 3.34 -6.08 -7.10
C ASP A 124 4.48 -7.11 -7.24
N ALA A 125 4.37 -8.07 -8.17
CA ALA A 125 5.51 -8.95 -8.46
C ALA A 125 6.71 -8.16 -9.02
N TRP A 126 6.45 -7.09 -9.76
CA TRP A 126 7.46 -6.20 -10.34
C TRP A 126 7.80 -5.01 -9.46
N ALA A 127 6.81 -4.23 -9.04
CA ALA A 127 7.04 -3.00 -8.27
C ALA A 127 5.88 -2.69 -7.34
N PHE A 128 6.20 -2.14 -6.18
CA PHE A 128 5.23 -1.53 -5.27
C PHE A 128 5.73 -0.14 -4.87
N VAL A 129 4.88 0.85 -5.00
CA VAL A 129 5.21 2.24 -4.65
C VAL A 129 4.52 2.60 -3.32
N ASP A 130 3.86 3.73 -3.25
CA ASP A 130 3.10 4.19 -2.07
C ASP A 130 1.59 4.00 -2.33
N PRO A 131 0.82 3.43 -1.40
CA PRO A 131 -0.60 3.13 -1.62
C PRO A 131 -1.54 4.33 -1.42
N VAL A 132 -1.04 5.55 -1.27
CA VAL A 132 -1.86 6.74 -0.96
C VAL A 132 -3.02 6.96 -1.95
N PHE A 133 -2.82 6.66 -3.23
CA PHE A 133 -3.86 6.77 -4.26
C PHE A 133 -4.61 5.44 -4.53
N SER A 134 -4.36 4.40 -3.76
CA SER A 134 -4.99 3.07 -3.92
C SER A 134 -4.91 2.49 -5.34
N SER A 135 -3.87 2.83 -6.10
CA SER A 135 -3.72 2.46 -7.51
C SER A 135 -3.21 1.03 -7.75
N GLY A 136 -2.85 0.28 -6.71
CA GLY A 136 -2.21 -1.03 -6.84
C GLY A 136 -3.02 -2.04 -7.65
N VAL A 137 -4.33 -2.13 -7.42
CA VAL A 137 -5.22 -3.05 -8.17
C VAL A 137 -5.29 -2.65 -9.64
N TYR A 138 -5.44 -1.36 -9.95
CA TYR A 138 -5.43 -0.86 -11.33
C TYR A 138 -4.12 -1.22 -12.04
N LEU A 139 -2.98 -0.97 -11.41
CA LEU A 139 -1.67 -1.29 -11.97
C LEU A 139 -1.49 -2.81 -12.18
N ALA A 140 -1.98 -3.62 -11.25
CA ALA A 140 -1.92 -5.08 -11.38
C ALA A 140 -2.76 -5.58 -12.55
N MET A 141 -4.00 -5.08 -12.70
CA MET A 141 -4.89 -5.44 -13.79
C MET A 141 -4.34 -4.98 -15.15
N HIS A 142 -3.91 -3.72 -15.24
CA HIS A 142 -3.36 -3.15 -16.47
C HIS A 142 -2.09 -3.88 -16.91
N SER A 143 -1.13 -4.08 -16.00
CA SER A 143 0.08 -4.83 -16.30
C SER A 143 -0.20 -6.30 -16.62
N GLY A 144 -1.20 -6.92 -15.98
CA GLY A 144 -1.64 -8.28 -16.28
C GLY A 144 -2.14 -8.45 -17.72
N LEU A 145 -2.97 -7.52 -18.19
CA LEU A 145 -3.43 -7.51 -19.59
C LEU A 145 -2.26 -7.40 -20.57
N ARG A 146 -1.34 -6.45 -20.35
CA ARG A 146 -0.13 -6.28 -21.17
C ARG A 146 0.74 -7.54 -21.17
N CYS A 147 0.91 -8.16 -19.99
CA CYS A 147 1.65 -9.40 -19.88
C CYS A 147 0.99 -10.56 -20.67
N ALA A 148 -0.34 -10.64 -20.68
CA ALA A 148 -1.06 -11.66 -21.42
C ALA A 148 -0.82 -11.54 -22.93
N ASP A 149 -0.88 -10.32 -23.50
CA ASP A 149 -0.61 -10.06 -24.91
C ASP A 149 0.83 -10.49 -25.29
N VAL A 150 1.81 -10.18 -24.43
CA VAL A 150 3.21 -10.55 -24.69
C VAL A 150 3.42 -12.06 -24.60
N VAL A 151 2.80 -12.72 -23.62
CA VAL A 151 2.90 -14.19 -23.47
C VAL A 151 2.24 -14.91 -24.65
N ASP A 152 1.02 -14.50 -25.04
CA ASP A 152 0.35 -15.10 -26.19
C ASP A 152 1.17 -14.97 -27.48
N SER A 153 1.70 -13.76 -27.72
CA SER A 153 2.54 -13.50 -28.89
C SER A 153 3.84 -14.31 -28.85
N ALA A 154 4.49 -14.41 -27.70
CA ALA A 154 5.73 -15.19 -27.56
C ALA A 154 5.51 -16.70 -27.72
N LEU A 155 4.34 -17.20 -27.31
CA LEU A 155 3.98 -18.63 -27.53
C LEU A 155 3.68 -18.94 -28.99
N ARG A 156 3.11 -17.99 -29.74
CA ARG A 156 2.86 -18.14 -31.18
C ARG A 156 4.13 -17.99 -32.00
N GLU A 157 5.01 -17.07 -31.62
CA GLU A 157 6.24 -16.76 -32.33
C GLU A 157 7.46 -16.72 -31.35
N PRO A 158 7.97 -17.86 -30.90
CA PRO A 158 9.04 -17.91 -29.90
C PRO A 158 10.28 -17.11 -30.27
N ALA A 159 10.63 -17.00 -31.54
CA ALA A 159 11.76 -16.21 -32.02
C ALA A 159 11.63 -14.70 -31.78
N SER A 160 10.40 -14.20 -31.57
CA SER A 160 10.12 -12.78 -31.28
C SER A 160 10.06 -12.42 -29.78
N GLU A 161 10.18 -13.40 -28.89
CA GLU A 161 10.04 -13.22 -27.44
C GLU A 161 10.89 -12.05 -26.90
N ALA A 162 12.17 -11.99 -27.25
CA ALA A 162 13.07 -10.95 -26.76
C ALA A 162 12.70 -9.54 -27.26
N ARG A 163 12.07 -9.42 -28.43
CA ARG A 163 11.57 -8.14 -28.96
C ARG A 163 10.32 -7.71 -28.23
N MET A 164 9.39 -8.63 -27.99
CA MET A 164 8.12 -8.35 -27.30
C MET A 164 8.34 -7.96 -25.83
N GLN A 165 9.26 -8.62 -25.16
CA GLN A 165 9.63 -8.29 -23.78
C GLN A 165 10.21 -6.87 -23.62
N ARG A 166 10.81 -6.31 -24.67
CA ARG A 166 11.31 -4.93 -24.66
C ARG A 166 10.22 -3.86 -24.87
N ALA A 167 9.03 -4.27 -25.28
CA ALA A 167 7.90 -3.36 -25.53
C ALA A 167 7.02 -3.12 -24.27
N LEU A 168 7.35 -3.76 -23.15
CA LEU A 168 6.69 -3.58 -21.85
C LEU A 168 7.37 -2.48 -21.04
#